data_8c12c11023f9f85b50e74747cbc5372c
#
_entry.id   8c12c11023f9f85b50e74747cbc5372c
#
_cell.length_a   1.000
_cell.length_b   1.000
_cell.length_c   1.000
_cell.angle_alpha   90.00
_cell.angle_beta   90.00
_cell.angle_gamma   90.00
#
_symmetry.space_group_name_H-M   'P 1'
#
loop_
_entity.id
_entity.type
_entity.pdbx_description
1 polymer ?
#
loop_
_entity_poly.entity_id
_entity_poly.type
_entity_poly.pdbx_seq_one_letter_code
_entity_poly.pdbx_strand_id
1 'polypeptide(L)'
;MYRILLIVLILSYMVTTGSLAATPKKKPAPIGPAVAVVSVQDSFQIEPLSAGVFAAIAKPGGSATTNAIFVIGKEYVVAAGAHMTKEVINDLRRAIAARTTKPIRYFVLAHHHAGYTYVDFDFPTGQDVLMSWQTWKNIDSEVREPEYSSMFFNEGLTLKPGGVSVVLTNIGKGHTDGDIVVFIPEAEVLFASDLLYINSVGYMGNGYMTDWLLALDFLEQIDAKQIIPGYGPVGDSEDVYEFGQFFRDFLTEVLKYIERGDTLEETLANFDLPQYHQMDGYEQLIQLNLKRAYGDLSDNFLP
;
A
#
# COMPACT_ATOMS: atom_id res chain seq x y z
N MET A 1 -31.22 -12.65 64.90
CA MET A 1 -31.24 -13.99 65.53
C MET A 1 -31.06 -15.02 64.46
N TYR A 2 -29.90 -15.67 64.42
CA TYR A 2 -29.66 -17.09 64.27
C TYR A 2 -28.16 -17.27 64.16
N ARG A 3 -27.61 -17.94 65.17
CA ARG A 3 -26.21 -18.37 65.32
C ARG A 3 -26.04 -19.64 64.49
N ILE A 4 -24.98 -19.73 63.69
CA ILE A 4 -24.51 -20.99 63.09
C ILE A 4 -23.13 -21.32 63.69
N LEU A 5 -23.07 -22.51 64.23
CA LEU A 5 -21.98 -23.11 64.97
C LEU A 5 -20.85 -23.56 64.04
N LEU A 6 -19.63 -23.24 64.41
CA LEU A 6 -18.42 -23.71 63.73
C LEU A 6 -17.95 -25.01 64.43
N ILE A 7 -17.94 -26.13 63.71
CA ILE A 7 -17.35 -27.39 64.18
C ILE A 7 -15.98 -27.51 63.56
N VAL A 8 -14.94 -27.46 64.47
CA VAL A 8 -13.54 -27.72 64.11
C VAL A 8 -13.27 -29.22 64.32
N LEU A 9 -12.95 -29.95 63.24
CA LEU A 9 -12.48 -31.32 63.31
C LEU A 9 -10.96 -31.31 63.19
N ILE A 10 -10.28 -31.66 64.32
CA ILE A 10 -8.83 -31.89 64.36
C ILE A 10 -8.60 -33.35 63.99
N LEU A 11 -7.97 -33.61 62.86
CA LEU A 11 -7.43 -34.93 62.50
C LEU A 11 -5.92 -34.97 62.76
N SER A 12 -5.52 -35.74 63.73
CA SER A 12 -4.13 -36.04 64.00
C SER A 12 -3.62 -37.06 62.99
N TYR A 13 -2.57 -36.71 62.22
CA TYR A 13 -1.87 -37.66 61.37
C TYR A 13 -0.51 -37.98 61.94
N MET A 14 -0.26 -39.26 62.20
CA MET A 14 1.07 -39.82 62.68
C MET A 14 2.04 -39.72 61.49
N VAL A 15 3.20 -39.14 61.77
CA VAL A 15 4.34 -39.11 60.84
C VAL A 15 5.10 -40.42 60.96
N THR A 16 5.05 -41.25 59.96
CA THR A 16 5.98 -42.37 59.74
C THR A 16 7.14 -41.93 58.89
N THR A 17 8.36 -41.94 59.48
CA THR A 17 9.60 -41.66 58.75
C THR A 17 9.96 -42.81 57.82
N GLY A 18 9.61 -42.73 56.56
CA GLY A 18 10.10 -43.64 55.52
C GLY A 18 11.25 -42.98 54.76
N SER A 19 12.42 -43.58 54.79
CA SER A 19 13.59 -43.17 54.00
C SER A 19 13.31 -43.37 52.54
N LEU A 20 13.19 -42.28 51.80
CA LEU A 20 13.05 -42.29 50.31
C LEU A 20 14.46 -42.19 49.70
N ALA A 21 14.85 -43.27 49.02
CA ALA A 21 16.02 -43.30 48.17
C ALA A 21 15.87 -42.29 47.01
N ALA A 22 16.88 -41.44 46.81
CA ALA A 22 16.90 -40.44 45.76
C ALA A 22 16.91 -41.10 44.37
N THR A 23 15.85 -40.87 43.58
CA THR A 23 15.81 -41.23 42.18
C THR A 23 16.74 -40.33 41.35
N PRO A 24 17.52 -40.86 40.42
CA PRO A 24 18.42 -40.05 39.59
C PRO A 24 17.62 -39.07 38.71
N LYS A 25 17.94 -37.77 38.76
CA LYS A 25 17.37 -36.74 37.92
C LYS A 25 17.65 -37.07 36.48
N LYS A 26 16.59 -37.38 35.70
CA LYS A 26 16.62 -37.56 34.26
C LYS A 26 17.06 -36.23 33.61
N LYS A 27 18.18 -36.27 32.85
CA LYS A 27 18.65 -35.12 32.07
C LYS A 27 17.51 -34.66 31.16
N PRO A 28 17.21 -33.35 31.06
CA PRO A 28 16.19 -32.88 30.14
C PRO A 28 16.54 -33.30 28.71
N ALA A 29 15.56 -33.79 27.98
CA ALA A 29 15.69 -34.12 26.55
C ALA A 29 16.16 -32.89 25.78
N PRO A 30 16.93 -33.02 24.68
CA PRO A 30 17.31 -31.92 23.88
C PRO A 30 16.03 -31.25 23.31
N ILE A 31 15.96 -29.95 23.49
CA ILE A 31 14.92 -29.10 22.86
C ILE A 31 14.93 -29.41 21.39
N GLY A 32 13.77 -29.75 20.86
CA GLY A 32 13.58 -30.09 19.42
C GLY A 32 14.19 -29.02 18.51
N PRO A 33 14.28 -29.31 17.20
CA PRO A 33 15.00 -28.45 16.27
C PRO A 33 14.53 -27.02 16.43
N ALA A 34 15.48 -26.08 16.57
CA ALA A 34 15.20 -24.67 16.62
C ALA A 34 14.27 -24.35 15.46
N VAL A 35 13.10 -23.82 15.75
CA VAL A 35 12.23 -23.25 14.74
C VAL A 35 13.10 -22.28 13.98
N ALA A 36 13.36 -22.56 12.70
CA ALA A 36 14.10 -21.67 11.85
C ALA A 36 13.39 -20.31 11.95
N VAL A 37 14.09 -19.31 12.47
CA VAL A 37 13.65 -17.93 12.38
C VAL A 37 13.62 -17.68 10.90
N VAL A 38 12.43 -17.74 10.30
CA VAL A 38 12.22 -17.25 8.93
C VAL A 38 12.69 -15.82 9.00
N SER A 39 13.80 -15.51 8.37
CA SER A 39 14.27 -14.14 8.23
C SER A 39 13.13 -13.39 7.56
N VAL A 40 12.46 -12.51 8.30
CA VAL A 40 11.46 -11.60 7.73
C VAL A 40 12.22 -10.82 6.66
N GLN A 41 11.93 -11.14 5.41
CA GLN A 41 12.59 -10.49 4.29
C GLN A 41 12.00 -9.08 4.26
N ASP A 42 12.84 -8.04 4.43
CA ASP A 42 12.38 -6.66 4.37
C ASP A 42 11.60 -6.44 3.07
N SER A 43 10.39 -5.91 3.17
CA SER A 43 9.49 -5.69 2.03
C SER A 43 10.03 -4.67 1.03
N PHE A 44 10.94 -3.78 1.47
CA PHE A 44 11.41 -2.65 0.68
C PHE A 44 12.94 -2.58 0.56
N GLN A 45 13.39 -2.09 -0.60
CA GLN A 45 14.67 -1.45 -0.77
C GLN A 45 14.49 0.05 -0.55
N ILE A 46 15.29 0.65 0.35
CA ILE A 46 15.15 2.07 0.66
C ILE A 46 16.22 2.87 -0.08
N GLU A 47 15.77 3.81 -0.92
CA GLU A 47 16.60 4.66 -1.75
C GLU A 47 16.52 6.12 -1.28
N PRO A 48 17.65 6.75 -0.91
CA PRO A 48 17.67 8.17 -0.60
C PRO A 48 17.60 8.99 -1.89
N LEU A 49 16.59 9.87 -2.01
CA LEU A 49 16.41 10.73 -3.18
C LEU A 49 16.93 12.14 -2.95
N SER A 50 16.77 12.64 -1.73
CA SER A 50 17.26 13.96 -1.29
C SER A 50 17.43 13.95 0.23
N ALA A 51 17.91 15.04 0.79
CA ALA A 51 18.04 15.20 2.25
C ALA A 51 16.69 15.01 2.95
N GLY A 52 16.54 13.89 3.65
CA GLY A 52 15.30 13.53 4.36
C GLY A 52 14.19 12.96 3.49
N VAL A 53 14.35 12.77 2.18
CA VAL A 53 13.35 12.20 1.27
C VAL A 53 13.83 10.83 0.78
N PHE A 54 12.99 9.81 0.95
CA PHE A 54 13.34 8.42 0.65
C PHE A 54 12.21 7.71 -0.11
N ALA A 55 12.57 7.01 -1.18
CA ALA A 55 11.70 6.01 -1.78
C ALA A 55 11.85 4.68 -1.02
N ALA A 56 10.74 3.98 -0.87
CA ALA A 56 10.68 2.60 -0.40
C ALA A 56 10.18 1.75 -1.57
N ILE A 57 11.12 1.14 -2.29
CA ILE A 57 10.83 0.36 -3.49
C ILE A 57 10.53 -1.08 -3.10
N ALA A 58 9.37 -1.58 -3.52
CA ALA A 58 8.93 -2.94 -3.26
C ALA A 58 9.91 -3.95 -3.88
N LYS A 59 10.38 -4.91 -3.06
CA LYS A 59 11.32 -5.93 -3.53
C LYS A 59 10.59 -7.02 -4.28
N PRO A 60 11.12 -7.52 -5.39
CA PRO A 60 10.58 -8.68 -6.07
C PRO A 60 10.48 -9.89 -5.11
N GLY A 61 9.30 -10.51 -5.04
CA GLY A 61 9.03 -11.63 -4.14
C GLY A 61 8.90 -11.27 -2.65
N GLY A 62 8.94 -9.97 -2.31
CA GLY A 62 8.62 -9.46 -0.98
C GLY A 62 7.11 -9.38 -0.71
N SER A 63 6.73 -8.97 0.50
CA SER A 63 5.31 -8.81 0.88
C SER A 63 4.68 -7.51 0.37
N ALA A 64 5.49 -6.51 0.01
CA ALA A 64 4.99 -5.27 -0.58
C ALA A 64 4.68 -5.44 -2.06
N THR A 65 3.51 -4.99 -2.48
CA THR A 65 3.05 -5.03 -3.88
C THR A 65 3.17 -3.69 -4.58
N THR A 66 3.34 -2.60 -3.82
CA THR A 66 3.52 -1.25 -4.34
C THR A 66 4.63 -0.52 -3.59
N ASN A 67 5.18 0.49 -4.24
CA ASN A 67 6.18 1.38 -3.65
C ASN A 67 5.55 2.32 -2.61
N ALA A 68 6.42 2.98 -1.85
CA ALA A 68 6.05 3.99 -0.87
C ALA A 68 7.09 5.11 -0.83
N ILE A 69 6.73 6.22 -0.16
CA ILE A 69 7.63 7.34 0.13
C ILE A 69 7.60 7.66 1.62
N PHE A 70 8.71 8.13 2.18
CA PHE A 70 8.69 8.82 3.47
C PHE A 70 9.62 10.02 3.49
N VAL A 71 9.20 11.04 4.24
CA VAL A 71 9.88 12.32 4.36
C VAL A 71 10.18 12.60 5.83
N ILE A 72 11.45 12.73 6.16
CA ILE A 72 11.96 13.06 7.50
C ILE A 72 12.19 14.57 7.60
N GLY A 73 11.24 15.29 8.17
CA GLY A 73 11.38 16.71 8.48
C GLY A 73 12.19 16.97 9.77
N LYS A 74 12.25 18.23 10.19
CA LYS A 74 12.93 18.59 11.45
C LYS A 74 12.12 18.15 12.68
N GLU A 75 10.77 18.10 12.58
CA GLU A 75 9.88 17.88 13.70
C GLU A 75 9.28 16.47 13.70
N TYR A 76 8.84 15.99 12.55
CA TYR A 76 8.18 14.69 12.41
C TYR A 76 8.40 14.07 11.02
N VAL A 77 7.93 12.86 10.85
CA VAL A 77 7.97 12.11 9.58
C VAL A 77 6.56 12.06 8.98
N VAL A 78 6.50 12.19 7.65
CA VAL A 78 5.33 11.87 6.83
C VAL A 78 5.68 10.65 6.00
N ALA A 79 4.81 9.63 5.99
CA ALA A 79 4.93 8.47 5.11
C ALA A 79 3.70 8.37 4.21
N ALA A 80 3.85 7.86 3.00
CA ALA A 80 2.74 7.64 2.08
C ALA A 80 2.90 6.31 1.34
N GLY A 81 1.77 5.67 1.03
CA GLY A 81 1.73 4.43 0.25
C GLY A 81 0.31 3.93 0.05
N ALA A 82 0.19 2.78 -0.61
CA ALA A 82 -1.07 2.10 -0.89
C ALA A 82 -0.90 0.57 -0.70
N HIS A 83 -1.99 -0.20 -0.75
CA HIS A 83 -1.99 -1.67 -0.70
C HIS A 83 -1.15 -2.30 0.42
N MET A 84 -1.01 -1.63 1.56
CA MET A 84 -0.15 -2.11 2.62
C MET A 84 -0.90 -3.03 3.58
N THR A 85 -0.39 -4.24 3.76
CA THR A 85 -0.77 -5.11 4.86
C THR A 85 -0.14 -4.63 6.16
N LYS A 86 -0.60 -5.15 7.29
CA LYS A 86 -0.02 -4.87 8.62
C LYS A 86 1.49 -5.17 8.67
N GLU A 87 1.92 -6.25 8.00
CA GLU A 87 3.32 -6.63 7.89
C GLU A 87 4.13 -5.58 7.13
N VAL A 88 3.65 -5.17 5.96
CA VAL A 88 4.31 -4.19 5.09
C VAL A 88 4.45 -2.82 5.76
N ILE A 89 3.41 -2.36 6.47
CA ILE A 89 3.50 -1.12 7.26
C ILE A 89 4.54 -1.23 8.37
N ASN A 90 4.60 -2.37 9.06
CA ASN A 90 5.61 -2.57 10.10
C ASN A 90 7.02 -2.59 9.51
N ASP A 91 7.22 -3.11 8.30
CA ASP A 91 8.50 -3.06 7.59
C ASP A 91 8.89 -1.62 7.26
N LEU A 92 7.95 -0.84 6.73
CA LEU A 92 8.17 0.58 6.46
C LEU A 92 8.51 1.36 7.74
N ARG A 93 7.79 1.10 8.84
CA ARG A 93 8.09 1.69 10.16
C ARG A 93 9.50 1.33 10.65
N ARG A 94 9.93 0.07 10.50
CA ARG A 94 11.29 -0.34 10.85
C ARG A 94 12.33 0.37 10.00
N ALA A 95 12.08 0.49 8.70
CA ALA A 95 12.97 1.22 7.78
C ALA A 95 13.10 2.70 8.17
N ILE A 96 12.02 3.35 8.58
CA ILE A 96 12.02 4.73 9.08
C ILE A 96 12.76 4.82 10.41
N ALA A 97 12.46 3.93 11.37
CA ALA A 97 13.08 3.93 12.71
C ALA A 97 14.60 3.70 12.66
N ALA A 98 15.10 2.97 11.65
CA ALA A 98 16.55 2.81 11.41
C ALA A 98 17.25 4.13 10.97
N ARG A 99 16.48 5.17 10.59
CA ARG A 99 17.01 6.44 10.06
C ARG A 99 16.74 7.63 10.95
N THR A 100 15.72 7.56 11.82
CA THR A 100 15.36 8.67 12.70
C THR A 100 14.60 8.18 13.92
N THR A 101 14.73 8.93 15.03
CA THR A 101 13.90 8.75 16.23
C THR A 101 12.67 9.65 16.25
N LYS A 102 12.47 10.47 15.22
CA LYS A 102 11.31 11.35 15.11
C LYS A 102 10.03 10.54 14.90
N PRO A 103 8.90 10.97 15.47
CA PRO A 103 7.64 10.27 15.30
C PRO A 103 7.14 10.38 13.84
N ILE A 104 6.53 9.31 13.35
CA ILE A 104 5.66 9.39 12.17
C ILE A 104 4.36 10.06 12.63
N ARG A 105 4.13 11.29 12.18
CA ARG A 105 2.93 12.07 12.55
C ARG A 105 1.77 11.78 11.61
N TYR A 106 2.05 11.66 10.32
CA TYR A 106 1.06 11.41 9.29
C TYR A 106 1.44 10.23 8.43
N PHE A 107 0.44 9.38 8.18
CA PHE A 107 0.49 8.33 7.18
C PHE A 107 -0.53 8.67 6.08
N VAL A 108 -0.09 8.84 4.84
CA VAL A 108 -0.96 9.16 3.71
C VAL A 108 -1.32 7.88 2.99
N LEU A 109 -2.62 7.60 2.93
CA LEU A 109 -3.18 6.53 2.14
C LEU A 109 -3.46 7.06 0.74
N ALA A 110 -2.62 6.68 -0.23
CA ALA A 110 -2.66 7.25 -1.57
C ALA A 110 -3.93 6.89 -2.34
N HIS A 111 -4.46 5.68 -2.15
CA HIS A 111 -5.74 5.22 -2.66
C HIS A 111 -6.17 3.94 -1.93
N HIS A 112 -7.37 3.42 -2.24
CA HIS A 112 -7.90 2.22 -1.62
C HIS A 112 -8.46 1.25 -2.66
N HIS A 113 -8.17 -0.03 -2.45
CA HIS A 113 -8.88 -1.13 -3.09
C HIS A 113 -9.53 -2.03 -2.03
N ALA A 114 -10.74 -2.51 -2.30
CA ALA A 114 -11.44 -3.46 -1.44
C ALA A 114 -10.61 -4.73 -1.21
N GLY A 115 -10.56 -5.18 0.04
CA GLY A 115 -9.78 -6.35 0.44
C GLY A 115 -8.34 -6.06 0.87
N TYR A 116 -7.81 -4.85 0.65
CA TYR A 116 -6.58 -4.38 1.28
C TYR A 116 -6.96 -3.61 2.54
N THR A 117 -6.98 -4.32 3.65
CA THR A 117 -7.62 -3.83 4.86
C THR A 117 -6.70 -2.96 5.69
N TYR A 118 -6.72 -1.67 5.43
CA TYR A 118 -6.17 -0.66 6.34
C TYR A 118 -6.92 -0.61 7.68
N VAL A 119 -8.10 -1.19 7.76
CA VAL A 119 -8.91 -1.32 8.97
C VAL A 119 -8.27 -2.20 10.05
N ASP A 120 -7.33 -3.06 9.68
CA ASP A 120 -6.60 -3.92 10.62
C ASP A 120 -5.33 -3.28 11.21
N PHE A 121 -5.09 -1.99 10.97
CA PHE A 121 -3.90 -1.32 11.47
C PHE A 121 -4.10 -0.68 12.84
N ASP A 122 -3.24 -1.07 13.76
CA ASP A 122 -3.05 -0.38 15.03
C ASP A 122 -2.08 0.80 14.82
N PHE A 123 -2.59 1.96 14.40
CA PHE A 123 -1.76 3.16 14.37
C PHE A 123 -1.55 3.68 15.80
N PRO A 124 -0.31 4.00 16.20
CA PRO A 124 -0.04 4.54 17.52
C PRO A 124 -0.79 5.85 17.76
N THR A 125 -1.16 6.10 19.02
CA THR A 125 -1.73 7.39 19.43
C THR A 125 -0.83 8.55 18.98
N GLY A 126 -1.43 9.56 18.34
CA GLY A 126 -0.72 10.72 17.81
C GLY A 126 -0.24 10.55 16.38
N GLN A 127 -0.55 9.44 15.71
CA GLN A 127 -0.41 9.26 14.28
C GLN A 127 -1.79 9.33 13.63
N ASP A 128 -1.97 10.21 12.65
CA ASP A 128 -3.21 10.34 11.89
C ASP A 128 -3.02 9.76 10.48
N VAL A 129 -4.06 9.14 9.95
CA VAL A 129 -4.12 8.67 8.57
C VAL A 129 -4.82 9.71 7.70
N LEU A 130 -4.13 10.18 6.68
CA LEU A 130 -4.64 11.14 5.71
C LEU A 130 -5.07 10.42 4.44
N MET A 131 -6.21 10.79 3.88
CA MET A 131 -6.73 10.20 2.65
C MET A 131 -7.65 11.17 1.91
N SER A 132 -8.03 10.86 0.67
CA SER A 132 -9.07 11.59 -0.03
C SER A 132 -10.46 11.27 0.56
N TRP A 133 -11.42 12.17 0.34
CA TRP A 133 -12.82 11.92 0.71
C TRP A 133 -13.39 10.66 0.05
N GLN A 134 -13.01 10.40 -1.19
CA GLN A 134 -13.43 9.23 -1.94
C GLN A 134 -12.86 7.94 -1.32
N THR A 135 -11.57 7.94 -1.02
CA THR A 135 -10.92 6.84 -0.31
C THR A 135 -11.59 6.58 1.05
N TRP A 136 -11.89 7.63 1.82
CA TRP A 136 -12.62 7.50 3.07
C TRP A 136 -13.99 6.81 2.90
N LYS A 137 -14.78 7.25 1.90
CA LYS A 137 -16.09 6.65 1.62
C LYS A 137 -16.00 5.16 1.26
N ASN A 138 -14.96 4.76 0.55
CA ASN A 138 -14.75 3.37 0.18
C ASN A 138 -14.37 2.51 1.39
N ILE A 139 -13.52 3.02 2.29
CA ILE A 139 -13.16 2.35 3.54
C ILE A 139 -14.38 2.26 4.48
N ASP A 140 -15.16 3.33 4.60
CA ASP A 140 -16.35 3.38 5.45
C ASP A 140 -17.44 2.37 5.00
N SER A 141 -17.42 1.96 3.74
CA SER A 141 -18.29 0.90 3.20
C SER A 141 -17.82 -0.51 3.51
N GLU A 142 -16.61 -0.69 4.04
CA GLU A 142 -16.09 -1.99 4.43
C GLU A 142 -16.75 -2.53 5.71
N VAL A 143 -16.66 -3.84 5.92
CA VAL A 143 -17.34 -4.54 7.03
C VAL A 143 -16.82 -4.12 8.41
N ARG A 144 -15.64 -3.51 8.49
CA ARG A 144 -14.97 -3.08 9.73
C ARG A 144 -14.71 -1.59 9.71
N GLU A 145 -15.04 -0.93 10.81
CA GLU A 145 -14.65 0.46 11.03
C GLU A 145 -13.17 0.56 11.40
N PRO A 146 -12.43 1.53 10.82
CA PRO A 146 -11.04 1.77 11.20
C PRO A 146 -10.95 2.32 12.63
N GLU A 147 -10.07 1.74 13.46
CA GLU A 147 -9.86 2.17 14.86
C GLU A 147 -8.78 3.28 14.99
N TYR A 148 -8.37 3.92 13.90
CA TYR A 148 -7.36 4.97 13.90
C TYR A 148 -7.95 6.34 13.62
N SER A 149 -7.22 7.41 14.03
CA SER A 149 -7.60 8.78 13.71
C SER A 149 -7.44 9.04 12.21
N SER A 150 -8.54 9.36 11.53
CA SER A 150 -8.59 9.63 10.10
C SER A 150 -8.82 11.11 9.84
N MET A 151 -8.11 11.65 8.84
CA MET A 151 -8.34 12.98 8.29
C MET A 151 -8.51 12.85 6.77
N PHE A 152 -9.55 13.43 6.23
CA PHE A 152 -9.79 13.43 4.78
C PHE A 152 -9.89 14.84 4.21
N PHE A 153 -9.52 14.96 2.94
CA PHE A 153 -9.55 16.22 2.21
C PHE A 153 -10.05 16.01 0.78
N ASN A 154 -10.57 17.07 0.15
CA ASN A 154 -11.16 17.00 -1.17
C ASN A 154 -10.20 17.39 -2.31
N GLU A 155 -9.37 18.42 -2.12
CA GLU A 155 -8.53 18.97 -3.18
C GLU A 155 -7.04 18.74 -2.90
N GLY A 156 -6.53 19.37 -1.86
CA GLY A 156 -5.12 19.26 -1.51
C GLY A 156 -4.83 19.71 -0.09
N LEU A 157 -3.67 19.30 0.40
CA LEU A 157 -3.18 19.63 1.72
C LEU A 157 -1.66 19.78 1.70
N THR A 158 -1.13 20.82 2.32
CA THR A 158 0.32 20.96 2.50
C THR A 158 0.71 20.73 3.95
N LEU A 159 1.53 19.71 4.18
CA LEU A 159 2.15 19.44 5.47
C LEU A 159 3.54 20.07 5.53
N LYS A 160 3.92 20.56 6.71
CA LYS A 160 5.23 21.18 6.95
C LYS A 160 5.94 20.50 8.11
N PRO A 161 6.61 19.35 7.86
CA PRO A 161 7.33 18.63 8.91
C PRO A 161 8.62 19.33 9.41
N GLY A 162 8.86 20.55 8.95
CA GLY A 162 10.01 21.39 9.29
C GLY A 162 11.15 21.27 8.28
N GLY A 163 11.40 22.37 7.57
CA GLY A 163 12.48 22.51 6.57
C GLY A 163 12.17 21.94 5.19
N VAL A 164 11.00 21.36 5.00
CA VAL A 164 10.51 20.79 3.74
C VAL A 164 8.98 20.90 3.72
N SER A 165 8.40 20.98 2.53
CA SER A 165 6.96 20.93 2.30
C SER A 165 6.58 19.56 1.70
N VAL A 166 5.48 18.99 2.16
CA VAL A 166 4.88 17.77 1.59
C VAL A 166 3.51 18.16 1.07
N VAL A 167 3.38 18.27 -0.25
CA VAL A 167 2.17 18.72 -0.93
C VAL A 167 1.40 17.47 -1.36
N LEU A 168 0.22 17.28 -0.79
CA LEU A 168 -0.72 16.23 -1.15
C LEU A 168 -1.74 16.81 -2.11
N THR A 169 -1.95 16.17 -3.25
CA THR A 169 -2.98 16.56 -4.22
C THR A 169 -3.91 15.38 -4.47
N ASN A 170 -5.20 15.59 -4.26
CA ASN A 170 -6.24 14.63 -4.66
C ASN A 170 -6.48 14.81 -6.17
N ILE A 171 -6.12 13.81 -6.94
CA ILE A 171 -6.34 13.79 -8.39
C ILE A 171 -7.79 13.44 -8.70
N GLY A 172 -8.48 12.78 -7.78
CA GLY A 172 -9.81 12.22 -8.01
C GLY A 172 -9.73 10.90 -8.74
N LYS A 173 -10.45 10.79 -9.85
CA LYS A 173 -10.48 9.58 -10.65
C LYS A 173 -9.21 9.38 -11.46
N GLY A 174 -8.75 8.14 -11.50
CA GLY A 174 -7.59 7.67 -12.25
C GLY A 174 -7.49 6.17 -12.11
N HIS A 175 -6.52 5.68 -11.36
CA HIS A 175 -6.38 4.27 -10.99
C HIS A 175 -7.52 3.78 -10.07
N THR A 176 -8.00 4.67 -9.21
CA THR A 176 -9.25 4.52 -8.42
C THR A 176 -10.13 5.77 -8.58
N ASP A 177 -11.08 5.96 -7.69
CA ASP A 177 -11.91 7.17 -7.66
C ASP A 177 -11.37 8.27 -6.73
N GLY A 178 -10.23 8.05 -6.06
CA GLY A 178 -9.71 8.96 -5.04
C GLY A 178 -8.19 8.95 -4.89
N ASP A 179 -7.47 8.97 -6.01
CA ASP A 179 -6.02 8.88 -6.01
C ASP A 179 -5.34 10.17 -5.52
N ILE A 180 -4.31 10.00 -4.68
CA ILE A 180 -3.49 11.08 -4.14
C ILE A 180 -2.07 10.94 -4.65
N VAL A 181 -1.49 12.05 -5.12
CA VAL A 181 -0.05 12.17 -5.36
C VAL A 181 0.60 13.02 -4.26
N VAL A 182 1.90 12.79 -4.04
CA VAL A 182 2.67 13.50 -3.02
C VAL A 182 3.87 14.17 -3.68
N PHE A 183 3.91 15.49 -3.67
CA PHE A 183 5.01 16.26 -4.24
C PHE A 183 5.83 16.95 -3.16
N ILE A 184 7.15 16.88 -3.29
CA ILE A 184 8.13 17.51 -2.41
C ILE A 184 8.89 18.56 -3.22
N PRO A 185 8.41 19.83 -3.28
CA PRO A 185 8.96 20.84 -4.16
C PRO A 185 10.45 21.12 -3.95
N GLU A 186 10.91 21.17 -2.69
CA GLU A 186 12.30 21.47 -2.37
C GLU A 186 13.27 20.37 -2.78
N ALA A 187 12.77 19.15 -3.04
CA ALA A 187 13.52 18.00 -3.49
C ALA A 187 13.27 17.64 -4.96
N GLU A 188 12.27 18.28 -5.60
CA GLU A 188 11.80 17.98 -6.95
C GLU A 188 11.43 16.48 -7.09
N VAL A 189 10.82 15.89 -6.04
CA VAL A 189 10.42 14.49 -5.95
C VAL A 189 8.90 14.37 -5.95
N LEU A 190 8.37 13.52 -6.83
CA LEU A 190 6.95 13.16 -6.91
C LEU A 190 6.75 11.68 -6.55
N PHE A 191 5.81 11.37 -5.69
CA PHE A 191 5.26 10.03 -5.54
C PHE A 191 3.91 9.98 -6.26
N ALA A 192 3.89 9.26 -7.38
CA ALA A 192 2.72 9.13 -8.26
C ALA A 192 1.79 7.97 -7.84
N SER A 193 2.26 7.09 -6.96
CA SER A 193 1.55 5.86 -6.60
C SER A 193 1.13 5.07 -7.84
N ASP A 194 0.02 4.35 -7.79
CA ASP A 194 -0.45 3.46 -8.86
C ASP A 194 -1.07 4.20 -10.07
N LEU A 195 -0.94 5.53 -10.12
CA LEU A 195 -1.16 6.28 -11.36
C LEU A 195 -0.04 6.04 -12.38
N LEU A 196 1.14 5.62 -11.94
CA LEU A 196 2.29 5.34 -12.79
C LEU A 196 2.85 3.95 -12.52
N TYR A 197 3.12 3.22 -13.61
CA TYR A 197 3.85 1.97 -13.61
C TYR A 197 5.02 2.07 -14.58
N ILE A 198 6.23 1.71 -14.14
CA ILE A 198 7.43 1.74 -14.98
C ILE A 198 7.79 0.33 -15.40
N ASN A 199 7.94 0.12 -16.71
CA ASN A 199 8.17 -1.19 -17.33
C ASN A 199 7.08 -2.23 -17.07
N SER A 200 5.87 -1.83 -16.71
CA SER A 200 4.74 -2.71 -16.40
C SER A 200 3.44 -2.14 -16.96
N VAL A 201 2.53 -3.01 -17.37
CA VAL A 201 1.18 -2.62 -17.82
C VAL A 201 0.29 -2.18 -16.63
N GLY A 202 0.68 -2.51 -15.41
CA GLY A 202 -0.09 -2.20 -14.21
C GLY A 202 -1.46 -2.88 -14.13
N TYR A 203 -2.12 -2.71 -12.98
CA TYR A 203 -3.49 -3.15 -12.76
C TYR A 203 -4.46 -2.01 -13.03
N MET A 204 -5.42 -2.22 -13.93
CA MET A 204 -6.41 -1.21 -14.32
C MET A 204 -7.86 -1.56 -13.93
N GLY A 205 -8.04 -2.66 -13.18
CA GLY A 205 -9.36 -3.27 -12.96
C GLY A 205 -10.40 -2.38 -12.27
N ASN A 206 -9.99 -1.34 -11.55
CA ASN A 206 -10.87 -0.35 -10.92
C ASN A 206 -10.71 1.05 -11.54
N GLY A 207 -9.87 1.20 -12.58
CA GLY A 207 -9.51 2.47 -13.18
C GLY A 207 -10.64 3.15 -13.94
N TYR A 208 -10.54 4.44 -14.08
CA TYR A 208 -11.38 5.33 -14.89
C TYR A 208 -10.55 5.81 -16.08
N MET A 209 -10.70 5.17 -17.22
CA MET A 209 -9.75 5.24 -18.31
C MET A 209 -9.50 6.67 -18.84
N THR A 210 -10.57 7.41 -19.09
CA THR A 210 -10.46 8.79 -19.59
C THR A 210 -9.87 9.74 -18.54
N ASP A 211 -10.32 9.61 -17.28
CA ASP A 211 -9.81 10.43 -16.17
C ASP A 211 -8.33 10.09 -15.88
N TRP A 212 -7.92 8.83 -16.04
CA TRP A 212 -6.53 8.42 -15.84
C TRP A 212 -5.58 9.03 -16.89
N LEU A 213 -6.01 9.16 -18.15
CA LEU A 213 -5.23 9.90 -19.14
C LEU A 213 -5.01 11.35 -18.70
N LEU A 214 -6.05 12.02 -18.20
CA LEU A 214 -5.92 13.38 -17.66
C LEU A 214 -4.99 13.45 -16.44
N ALA A 215 -5.02 12.41 -15.60
CA ALA A 215 -4.09 12.31 -14.47
C ALA A 215 -2.64 12.17 -14.94
N LEU A 216 -2.35 11.37 -15.96
CA LEU A 216 -1.01 11.25 -16.54
C LEU A 216 -0.55 12.57 -17.16
N ASP A 217 -1.40 13.24 -17.92
CA ASP A 217 -1.11 14.58 -18.49
C ASP A 217 -0.83 15.61 -17.36
N PHE A 218 -1.48 15.50 -16.22
CA PHE A 218 -1.18 16.32 -15.04
C PHE A 218 0.18 15.98 -14.43
N LEU A 219 0.55 14.69 -14.29
CA LEU A 219 1.86 14.28 -13.78
C LEU A 219 3.00 14.84 -14.66
N GLU A 220 2.85 14.84 -15.99
CA GLU A 220 3.83 15.39 -16.93
C GLU A 220 4.06 16.91 -16.73
N GLN A 221 3.08 17.65 -16.18
CA GLN A 221 3.19 19.08 -15.90
C GLN A 221 3.85 19.42 -14.58
N ILE A 222 4.05 18.43 -13.69
CA ILE A 222 4.75 18.63 -12.43
C ILE A 222 6.25 18.68 -12.70
N ASP A 223 6.92 19.77 -12.26
CA ASP A 223 8.38 19.91 -12.36
C ASP A 223 9.09 19.03 -11.34
N ALA A 224 9.06 17.71 -11.58
CA ALA A 224 9.69 16.70 -10.75
C ALA A 224 10.85 16.05 -11.52
N LYS A 225 12.02 15.95 -10.88
CA LYS A 225 13.19 15.28 -11.44
C LYS A 225 13.25 13.80 -11.14
N GLN A 226 12.58 13.39 -10.07
CA GLN A 226 12.53 12.00 -9.63
C GLN A 226 11.07 11.65 -9.32
N ILE A 227 10.58 10.58 -9.91
CA ILE A 227 9.19 10.16 -9.79
C ILE A 227 9.17 8.72 -9.27
N ILE A 228 8.48 8.51 -8.15
CA ILE A 228 8.28 7.20 -7.55
C ILE A 228 6.95 6.66 -8.07
N PRO A 229 6.95 5.61 -8.93
CA PRO A 229 5.72 4.96 -9.38
C PRO A 229 5.11 4.08 -8.29
N GLY A 230 3.91 3.53 -8.53
CA GLY A 230 3.37 2.45 -7.72
C GLY A 230 4.15 1.15 -7.87
N TYR A 231 4.65 0.87 -9.07
CA TYR A 231 5.48 -0.29 -9.36
C TYR A 231 6.62 0.07 -10.30
N GLY A 232 7.81 -0.50 -10.05
CA GLY A 232 9.02 -0.25 -10.81
C GLY A 232 10.05 0.60 -10.05
N PRO A 233 11.17 0.93 -10.68
CA PRO A 233 12.21 1.78 -10.08
C PRO A 233 11.76 3.23 -9.95
N VAL A 234 12.57 4.05 -9.27
CA VAL A 234 12.43 5.51 -9.36
C VAL A 234 12.78 5.94 -10.77
N GLY A 235 11.91 6.71 -11.39
CA GLY A 235 12.05 7.22 -12.76
C GLY A 235 11.96 8.74 -12.84
N ASP A 236 11.61 9.22 -14.02
CA ASP A 236 11.49 10.66 -14.33
C ASP A 236 10.28 10.95 -15.27
N SER A 237 10.25 12.12 -15.86
CA SER A 237 9.17 12.53 -16.77
C SER A 237 9.10 11.73 -18.06
N GLU A 238 10.21 11.16 -18.55
CA GLU A 238 10.20 10.28 -19.71
C GLU A 238 9.43 8.99 -19.43
N ASP A 239 9.59 8.40 -18.25
CA ASP A 239 8.83 7.22 -17.82
C ASP A 239 7.31 7.50 -17.74
N VAL A 240 6.91 8.71 -17.29
CA VAL A 240 5.49 9.12 -17.31
C VAL A 240 4.97 9.18 -18.74
N TYR A 241 5.73 9.78 -19.65
CA TYR A 241 5.39 9.86 -21.06
C TYR A 241 5.30 8.46 -21.70
N GLU A 242 6.27 7.57 -21.46
CA GLU A 242 6.27 6.21 -22.00
C GLU A 242 5.06 5.40 -21.52
N PHE A 243 4.74 5.45 -20.22
CA PHE A 243 3.53 4.80 -19.70
C PHE A 243 2.26 5.45 -20.29
N GLY A 244 2.23 6.76 -20.43
CA GLY A 244 1.15 7.50 -21.07
C GLY A 244 0.95 7.08 -22.54
N GLN A 245 2.03 6.81 -23.30
CA GLN A 245 1.94 6.29 -24.67
C GLN A 245 1.35 4.87 -24.70
N PHE A 246 1.87 3.97 -23.84
CA PHE A 246 1.27 2.64 -23.71
C PHE A 246 -0.23 2.74 -23.43
N PHE A 247 -0.63 3.58 -22.48
CA PHE A 247 -2.01 3.72 -22.06
C PHE A 247 -2.90 4.25 -23.18
N ARG A 248 -2.43 5.27 -23.94
CA ARG A 248 -3.11 5.83 -25.11
C ARG A 248 -3.27 4.80 -26.24
N ASP A 249 -2.21 4.02 -26.53
CA ASP A 249 -2.25 2.98 -27.54
C ASP A 249 -3.23 1.86 -27.15
N PHE A 250 -3.19 1.46 -25.87
CA PHE A 250 -4.10 0.46 -25.31
C PHE A 250 -5.58 0.88 -25.49
N LEU A 251 -5.94 2.10 -25.06
CA LEU A 251 -7.31 2.60 -25.20
C LEU A 251 -7.71 2.82 -26.64
N THR A 252 -6.80 3.29 -27.50
CA THR A 252 -7.06 3.45 -28.93
C THR A 252 -7.40 2.12 -29.59
N GLU A 253 -6.66 1.06 -29.24
CA GLU A 253 -6.95 -0.26 -29.79
C GLU A 253 -8.30 -0.79 -29.28
N VAL A 254 -8.62 -0.64 -27.99
CA VAL A 254 -9.93 -1.01 -27.43
C VAL A 254 -11.06 -0.26 -28.16
N LEU A 255 -10.93 1.04 -28.39
CA LEU A 255 -11.92 1.84 -29.09
C LEU A 255 -12.17 1.33 -30.52
N LYS A 256 -11.15 0.89 -31.26
CA LYS A 256 -11.32 0.30 -32.59
C LYS A 256 -12.22 -0.93 -32.60
N TYR A 257 -12.12 -1.79 -31.57
CA TYR A 257 -13.02 -2.94 -31.41
C TYR A 257 -14.46 -2.47 -31.15
N ILE A 258 -14.63 -1.53 -30.22
CA ILE A 258 -15.95 -0.96 -29.90
C ILE A 258 -16.59 -0.30 -31.13
N GLU A 259 -15.84 0.52 -31.89
CA GLU A 259 -16.33 1.19 -33.11
C GLU A 259 -16.72 0.23 -34.21
N ARG A 260 -16.08 -0.94 -34.30
CA ARG A 260 -16.48 -2.00 -35.24
C ARG A 260 -17.77 -2.73 -34.84
N GLY A 261 -18.18 -2.55 -33.57
CA GLY A 261 -19.31 -3.26 -32.99
C GLY A 261 -18.94 -4.66 -32.46
N ASP A 262 -17.65 -4.94 -32.28
CA ASP A 262 -17.18 -6.21 -31.70
C ASP A 262 -17.64 -6.30 -30.24
N THR A 263 -18.13 -7.46 -29.84
CA THR A 263 -18.49 -7.74 -28.45
C THR A 263 -17.26 -7.83 -27.56
N LEU A 264 -17.43 -7.71 -26.24
CA LEU A 264 -16.33 -7.91 -25.30
C LEU A 264 -15.65 -9.27 -25.50
N GLU A 265 -16.42 -10.34 -25.77
CA GLU A 265 -15.88 -11.70 -25.97
C GLU A 265 -15.01 -11.75 -27.24
N GLU A 266 -15.48 -11.17 -28.35
CA GLU A 266 -14.71 -11.08 -29.59
C GLU A 266 -13.44 -10.21 -29.41
N THR A 267 -13.57 -9.11 -28.68
CA THR A 267 -12.42 -8.25 -28.35
C THR A 267 -11.38 -8.99 -27.53
N LEU A 268 -11.80 -9.70 -26.46
CA LEU A 268 -10.89 -10.50 -25.62
C LEU A 268 -10.16 -11.61 -26.41
N ALA A 269 -10.82 -12.18 -27.41
CA ALA A 269 -10.25 -13.26 -28.24
C ALA A 269 -9.22 -12.76 -29.27
N ASN A 270 -9.30 -11.48 -29.69
CA ASN A 270 -8.52 -10.96 -30.81
C ASN A 270 -7.59 -9.79 -30.45
N PHE A 271 -7.70 -9.25 -29.21
CA PHE A 271 -6.90 -8.12 -28.77
C PHE A 271 -5.45 -8.51 -28.59
N ASP A 272 -4.55 -7.76 -29.18
CA ASP A 272 -3.11 -7.89 -28.97
C ASP A 272 -2.38 -6.56 -29.20
N LEU A 273 -1.33 -6.31 -28.40
CA LEU A 273 -0.41 -5.17 -28.56
C LEU A 273 1.04 -5.68 -28.51
N PRO A 274 1.54 -6.25 -29.61
CA PRO A 274 2.83 -6.95 -29.64
C PRO A 274 4.01 -6.10 -29.18
N GLN A 275 3.97 -4.79 -29.42
CA GLN A 275 5.03 -3.86 -29.02
C GLN A 275 5.19 -3.73 -27.50
N TYR A 276 4.20 -4.18 -26.71
CA TYR A 276 4.17 -4.10 -25.25
C TYR A 276 4.26 -5.46 -24.54
N HIS A 277 4.46 -6.57 -25.29
CA HIS A 277 4.55 -7.91 -24.68
C HIS A 277 5.68 -8.06 -23.65
N GLN A 278 6.70 -7.20 -23.72
CA GLN A 278 7.84 -7.24 -22.81
C GLN A 278 7.61 -6.51 -21.48
N MET A 279 6.49 -5.75 -21.38
CA MET A 279 6.14 -5.07 -20.13
C MET A 279 5.72 -6.10 -19.07
N ASP A 280 6.19 -5.91 -17.85
CA ASP A 280 5.83 -6.77 -16.72
C ASP A 280 4.30 -6.82 -16.57
N GLY A 281 3.79 -8.01 -16.30
CA GLY A 281 2.36 -8.24 -16.09
C GLY A 281 1.51 -8.24 -17.35
N TYR A 282 2.06 -8.10 -18.57
CA TYR A 282 1.27 -8.10 -19.80
C TYR A 282 0.38 -9.35 -19.91
N GLU A 283 0.96 -10.54 -19.89
CA GLU A 283 0.20 -11.79 -20.01
C GLU A 283 -0.84 -12.00 -18.88
N GLN A 284 -0.51 -11.54 -17.66
CA GLN A 284 -1.34 -11.76 -16.48
C GLN A 284 -2.48 -10.75 -16.36
N LEU A 285 -2.29 -9.51 -16.79
CA LEU A 285 -3.20 -8.41 -16.51
C LEU A 285 -3.94 -7.88 -17.74
N ILE A 286 -3.40 -8.05 -18.95
CA ILE A 286 -3.96 -7.42 -20.14
C ILE A 286 -5.44 -7.77 -20.37
N GLN A 287 -5.84 -9.02 -20.16
CA GLN A 287 -7.22 -9.46 -20.29
C GLN A 287 -8.17 -8.85 -19.25
N LEU A 288 -7.66 -8.66 -18.02
CA LEU A 288 -8.41 -8.02 -16.94
C LEU A 288 -8.57 -6.51 -17.23
N ASN A 289 -7.48 -5.86 -17.62
CA ASN A 289 -7.43 -4.46 -17.99
C ASN A 289 -8.36 -4.17 -19.17
N LEU A 290 -8.34 -5.06 -20.18
CA LEU A 290 -9.20 -4.97 -21.36
C LEU A 290 -10.69 -5.03 -21.00
N LYS A 291 -11.10 -5.93 -20.10
CA LYS A 291 -12.49 -5.98 -19.64
C LYS A 291 -12.93 -4.67 -19.01
N ARG A 292 -12.06 -4.07 -18.17
CA ARG A 292 -12.36 -2.80 -17.51
C ARG A 292 -12.42 -1.66 -18.53
N ALA A 293 -11.43 -1.57 -19.41
CA ALA A 293 -11.36 -0.51 -20.42
C ALA A 293 -12.53 -0.59 -21.40
N TYR A 294 -12.87 -1.79 -21.88
CA TYR A 294 -14.02 -1.98 -22.77
C TYR A 294 -15.32 -1.51 -22.10
N GLY A 295 -15.57 -1.89 -20.84
CA GLY A 295 -16.77 -1.45 -20.12
C GLY A 295 -16.80 0.06 -19.92
N ASP A 296 -15.73 0.64 -19.40
CA ASP A 296 -15.63 2.08 -19.11
C ASP A 296 -15.81 2.93 -20.40
N LEU A 297 -15.17 2.52 -21.50
CA LEU A 297 -15.27 3.22 -22.78
C LEU A 297 -16.64 3.01 -23.45
N SER A 298 -17.22 1.82 -23.38
CA SER A 298 -18.57 1.57 -23.92
C SER A 298 -19.62 2.40 -23.21
N ASP A 299 -19.55 2.53 -21.88
CA ASP A 299 -20.50 3.32 -21.09
C ASP A 299 -20.38 4.83 -21.38
N ASN A 300 -19.19 5.30 -21.76
CA ASN A 300 -18.92 6.72 -22.01
C ASN A 300 -19.10 7.15 -23.48
N PHE A 301 -18.95 6.24 -24.46
CA PHE A 301 -18.91 6.56 -25.87
C PHE A 301 -20.05 5.95 -26.71
N LEU A 302 -20.78 4.98 -26.20
CA LEU A 302 -21.96 4.45 -26.84
C LEU A 302 -23.22 5.19 -26.38
N PRO A 303 -24.18 5.55 -27.31
CA PRO A 303 -25.39 6.30 -26.98
C PRO A 303 -26.38 5.49 -26.12
#